data_52a515421520533ba56f0bb1d8514e76
#
_entry.id   52a515421520533ba56f0bb1d8514e76
#
_cell.length_a   1.000
_cell.length_b   1.000
_cell.length_c   1.000
_cell.angle_alpha   90.00
_cell.angle_beta   90.00
_cell.angle_gamma   90.00
#
_symmetry.space_group_name_H-M   'P 1'
#
loop_
_entity.id
_entity.type
_entity.pdbx_description
1 polymer ?
#
loop_
_entity_poly.entity_id
_entity_poly.type
_entity_poly.pdbx_seq_one_letter_code
_entity_poly.pdbx_strand_id
1 'polypeptide(L)'
;AGQVLMTLGLKGQSGNGRDTFRKPSAVLVAPNGDIFVADGHDATGNNRIVKFAADGSYLTEWGGTGSANGQFRDPHALAMDSAGRLFVGDRANSRIQIFDQSGKHLATWTQFGRPSGLYIDRNDVLYATDSESNTGRNPGWRRGVYIGSAKTGWVSAFIPDPEPDQDNSGT
;
A
#
# COMPACT_ATOMS: atom_id res chain seq x y z
N ALA A 1 8.10 -2.77 -27.90
CA ALA A 1 7.24 -3.61 -27.02
C ALA A 1 8.10 -4.15 -25.89
N GLY A 2 7.62 -4.06 -24.65
CA GLY A 2 8.33 -4.62 -23.49
C GLY A 2 8.34 -6.16 -23.53
N GLN A 3 9.42 -6.75 -23.04
CA GLN A 3 9.52 -8.19 -22.82
C GLN A 3 9.01 -8.52 -21.43
N VAL A 4 8.11 -9.51 -21.29
CA VAL A 4 7.74 -10.07 -19.99
C VAL A 4 8.90 -10.93 -19.50
N LEU A 5 9.47 -10.56 -18.35
CA LEU A 5 10.61 -11.30 -17.76
C LEU A 5 10.12 -12.37 -16.78
N MET A 6 9.01 -12.11 -16.08
CA MET A 6 8.45 -13.00 -15.07
C MET A 6 6.94 -12.80 -14.97
N THR A 7 6.22 -13.83 -14.62
CA THR A 7 4.80 -13.77 -14.25
C THR A 7 4.63 -14.42 -12.88
N LEU A 8 4.07 -13.67 -11.93
CA LEU A 8 3.64 -14.20 -10.64
C LEU A 8 2.14 -14.47 -10.71
N GLY A 9 1.73 -15.64 -10.22
CA GLY A 9 0.33 -16.06 -10.26
C GLY A 9 -0.01 -16.94 -11.46
N LEU A 10 -1.17 -17.57 -11.40
CA LEU A 10 -1.71 -18.45 -12.44
C LEU A 10 -2.74 -17.70 -13.29
N LYS A 11 -2.50 -17.62 -14.60
CA LYS A 11 -3.38 -16.92 -15.54
C LYS A 11 -4.81 -17.45 -15.47
N GLY A 12 -5.77 -16.54 -15.25
CA GLY A 12 -7.21 -16.86 -15.20
C GLY A 12 -7.66 -17.53 -13.90
N GLN A 13 -6.77 -17.68 -12.91
CA GLN A 13 -7.10 -18.25 -11.61
C GLN A 13 -6.99 -17.19 -10.50
N SER A 14 -8.11 -16.93 -9.84
CA SER A 14 -8.17 -16.08 -8.65
C SER A 14 -8.24 -16.96 -7.40
N GLY A 15 -7.47 -16.62 -6.37
CA GLY A 15 -7.45 -17.41 -5.14
C GLY A 15 -6.62 -16.78 -4.03
N ASN A 16 -6.46 -17.52 -2.94
CA ASN A 16 -5.65 -17.16 -1.78
C ASN A 16 -4.44 -18.09 -1.56
N GLY A 17 -4.11 -18.91 -2.55
CA GLY A 17 -2.91 -19.76 -2.54
C GLY A 17 -1.62 -18.93 -2.70
N ARG A 18 -0.48 -19.62 -2.59
CA ARG A 18 0.85 -19.00 -2.73
C ARG A 18 1.16 -18.53 -4.16
N ASP A 19 0.48 -19.10 -5.13
CA ASP A 19 0.60 -18.88 -6.57
C ASP A 19 -0.65 -18.27 -7.20
N THR A 20 -1.57 -17.75 -6.40
CA THR A 20 -2.80 -17.08 -6.84
C THR A 20 -3.03 -15.80 -6.08
N PHE A 21 -3.69 -14.83 -6.71
CA PHE A 21 -4.04 -13.55 -6.12
C PHE A 21 -5.55 -13.30 -6.25
N ARG A 22 -6.05 -12.39 -5.41
CA ARG A 22 -7.41 -11.89 -5.53
C ARG A 22 -7.39 -10.37 -5.41
N LYS A 23 -7.45 -9.69 -6.56
CA LYS A 23 -7.41 -8.23 -6.69
C LYS A 23 -6.08 -7.61 -6.20
N PRO A 24 -4.92 -8.03 -6.75
CA PRO A 24 -3.66 -7.38 -6.41
C PRO A 24 -3.70 -5.90 -6.83
N SER A 25 -3.25 -5.01 -5.95
CA SER A 25 -3.35 -3.56 -6.08
C SER A 25 -2.00 -2.87 -6.28
N ALA A 26 -0.93 -3.43 -5.72
CA ALA A 26 0.40 -2.84 -5.83
C ALA A 26 1.49 -3.90 -5.83
N VAL A 27 2.61 -3.56 -6.46
CA VAL A 27 3.85 -4.34 -6.43
C VAL A 27 5.03 -3.41 -6.14
N LEU A 28 5.98 -3.91 -5.35
CA LEU A 28 7.24 -3.23 -5.05
C LEU A 28 8.38 -4.22 -5.15
N VAL A 29 9.47 -3.83 -5.82
CA VAL A 29 10.71 -4.59 -5.86
C VAL A 29 11.71 -3.91 -4.92
N ALA A 30 12.18 -4.63 -3.93
CA ALA A 30 13.17 -4.16 -2.97
C ALA A 30 14.58 -4.10 -3.60
N PRO A 31 15.53 -3.35 -3.01
CA PRO A 31 16.90 -3.25 -3.53
C PRO A 31 17.65 -4.60 -3.65
N ASN A 32 17.29 -5.60 -2.84
CA ASN A 32 17.84 -6.96 -2.92
C ASN A 32 17.14 -7.85 -3.96
N GLY A 33 16.15 -7.32 -4.68
CA GLY A 33 15.37 -8.03 -5.68
C GLY A 33 14.12 -8.73 -5.15
N ASP A 34 13.89 -8.80 -3.85
CA ASP A 34 12.66 -9.36 -3.29
C ASP A 34 11.43 -8.57 -3.77
N ILE A 35 10.35 -9.28 -4.06
CA ILE A 35 9.12 -8.69 -4.62
C ILE A 35 8.01 -8.76 -3.59
N PHE A 36 7.39 -7.62 -3.31
CA PHE A 36 6.24 -7.52 -2.41
C PHE A 36 4.99 -7.20 -3.23
N VAL A 37 3.92 -7.95 -2.99
CA VAL A 37 2.61 -7.75 -3.65
C VAL A 37 1.56 -7.46 -2.59
N ALA A 38 0.88 -6.31 -2.70
CA ALA A 38 -0.35 -6.06 -1.97
C ALA A 38 -1.50 -6.75 -2.69
N ASP A 39 -2.07 -7.77 -2.06
CA ASP A 39 -3.11 -8.62 -2.64
C ASP A 39 -4.44 -8.39 -1.93
N GLY A 40 -5.17 -7.39 -2.39
CA GLY A 40 -6.47 -7.05 -1.85
C GLY A 40 -6.90 -5.64 -2.23
N HIS A 41 -7.82 -5.52 -3.16
CA HIS A 41 -8.52 -4.28 -3.47
C HIS A 41 -9.99 -4.49 -3.12
N ASP A 42 -10.53 -3.69 -2.20
CA ASP A 42 -11.87 -3.79 -1.62
C ASP A 42 -12.08 -4.94 -0.59
N ALA A 43 -13.33 -5.06 -0.13
CA ALA A 43 -13.73 -6.00 0.93
C ALA A 43 -13.64 -7.49 0.52
N THR A 44 -13.53 -7.78 -0.78
CA THR A 44 -13.52 -9.16 -1.30
C THR A 44 -12.13 -9.65 -1.67
N GLY A 45 -11.11 -8.79 -1.58
CA GLY A 45 -9.71 -9.13 -1.77
C GLY A 45 -9.16 -10.00 -0.63
N ASN A 46 -7.95 -10.54 -0.81
CA ASN A 46 -7.31 -11.35 0.23
C ASN A 46 -6.82 -10.50 1.42
N ASN A 47 -6.58 -9.21 1.19
CA ASN A 47 -6.12 -8.26 2.21
C ASN A 47 -4.83 -8.71 2.90
N ARG A 48 -3.84 -9.10 2.10
CA ARG A 48 -2.53 -9.59 2.56
C ARG A 48 -1.38 -8.94 1.78
N ILE A 49 -0.19 -9.05 2.31
CA ILE A 49 1.06 -8.80 1.60
C ILE A 49 1.72 -10.15 1.36
N VAL A 50 2.13 -10.40 0.11
CA VAL A 50 2.87 -11.63 -0.27
C VAL A 50 4.26 -11.22 -0.68
N LYS A 51 5.27 -11.94 -0.18
CA LYS A 51 6.68 -11.73 -0.48
C LYS A 51 7.23 -12.88 -1.29
N PHE A 52 7.92 -12.55 -2.38
CA PHE A 52 8.66 -13.49 -3.24
C PHE A 52 10.14 -13.11 -3.29
N ALA A 53 10.99 -14.08 -3.54
CA ALA A 53 12.38 -13.83 -3.89
C ALA A 53 12.51 -13.24 -5.32
N ALA A 54 13.71 -12.77 -5.66
CA ALA A 54 14.00 -12.18 -6.98
C ALA A 54 13.74 -13.15 -8.16
N ASP A 55 13.79 -14.44 -7.93
CA ASP A 55 13.49 -15.48 -8.93
C ASP A 55 11.99 -15.85 -9.02
N GLY A 56 11.13 -15.19 -8.21
CA GLY A 56 9.70 -15.44 -8.13
C GLY A 56 9.29 -16.58 -7.20
N SER A 57 10.22 -17.21 -6.48
CA SER A 57 9.87 -18.22 -5.47
C SER A 57 9.18 -17.58 -4.27
N TYR A 58 8.09 -18.18 -3.79
CA TYR A 58 7.36 -17.73 -2.61
C TYR A 58 8.22 -17.79 -1.34
N LEU A 59 8.24 -16.72 -0.57
CA LEU A 59 8.95 -16.64 0.70
C LEU A 59 8.01 -16.65 1.90
N THR A 60 7.09 -15.71 1.97
CA THR A 60 6.17 -15.55 3.10
C THR A 60 4.98 -14.67 2.74
N GLU A 61 3.98 -14.63 3.61
CA GLU A 61 2.86 -13.70 3.55
C GLU A 61 2.39 -13.32 4.95
N TRP A 62 1.75 -12.18 5.04
CA TRP A 62 1.08 -11.74 6.27
C TRP A 62 -0.12 -10.86 5.96
N GLY A 63 -1.00 -10.69 6.94
CA GLY A 63 -2.21 -9.88 6.80
C GLY A 63 -3.46 -10.67 7.06
N GLY A 64 -4.51 -10.25 6.39
CA GLY A 64 -5.88 -10.73 6.51
C GLY A 64 -6.82 -9.56 6.75
N THR A 65 -8.11 -9.77 6.49
CA THR A 65 -9.13 -8.72 6.59
C THR A 65 -9.36 -8.28 8.04
N GLY A 66 -9.19 -6.99 8.30
CA GLY A 66 -9.46 -6.43 9.62
C GLY A 66 -8.86 -5.03 9.84
N SER A 67 -8.90 -4.56 11.10
CA SER A 67 -8.41 -3.25 11.52
C SER A 67 -7.33 -3.30 12.61
N ALA A 68 -7.01 -4.48 13.14
CA ALA A 68 -5.88 -4.63 14.07
C ALA A 68 -4.53 -4.40 13.36
N ASN A 69 -3.47 -4.20 14.13
CA ASN A 69 -2.12 -4.11 13.57
C ASN A 69 -1.78 -5.42 12.84
N GLY A 70 -1.26 -5.29 11.62
CA GLY A 70 -0.98 -6.42 10.73
C GLY A 70 -2.18 -6.93 9.94
N GLN A 71 -3.40 -6.44 10.19
CA GLN A 71 -4.56 -6.70 9.35
C GLN A 71 -4.81 -5.52 8.41
N PHE A 72 -5.49 -5.77 7.29
CA PHE A 72 -5.74 -4.78 6.27
C PHE A 72 -7.21 -4.73 5.84
N ARG A 73 -7.61 -3.57 5.36
CA ARG A 73 -8.78 -3.37 4.52
C ARG A 73 -8.35 -2.57 3.31
N ASP A 74 -8.26 -3.24 2.17
CA ASP A 74 -7.85 -2.60 0.94
C ASP A 74 -6.38 -2.07 0.99
N PRO A 75 -5.37 -2.96 1.15
CA PRO A 75 -3.97 -2.57 1.05
C PRO A 75 -3.70 -2.13 -0.39
N HIS A 76 -3.57 -0.81 -0.60
CA HIS A 76 -3.67 -0.21 -1.93
C HIS A 76 -2.32 0.23 -2.52
N ALA A 77 -1.36 0.56 -1.69
CA ALA A 77 -0.07 1.09 -2.12
C ALA A 77 1.07 0.54 -1.28
N LEU A 78 2.25 0.43 -1.89
CA LEU A 78 3.49 -0.01 -1.26
C LEU A 78 4.60 1.00 -1.53
N ALA A 79 5.41 1.28 -0.52
CA ALA A 79 6.68 2.00 -0.66
C ALA A 79 7.71 1.41 0.31
N MET A 80 9.00 1.68 0.08
CA MET A 80 10.08 1.25 0.96
C MET A 80 11.04 2.41 1.19
N ASP A 81 11.47 2.60 2.42
CA ASP A 81 12.46 3.60 2.77
C ASP A 81 13.90 3.09 2.67
N SER A 82 14.87 3.99 2.90
CA SER A 82 16.30 3.66 2.83
C SER A 82 16.75 2.65 3.89
N ALA A 83 15.98 2.46 4.96
CA ALA A 83 16.23 1.46 6.00
C ALA A 83 15.62 0.09 5.68
N GLY A 84 14.94 -0.05 4.52
CA GLY A 84 14.29 -1.28 4.10
C GLY A 84 12.97 -1.57 4.81
N ARG A 85 12.35 -0.56 5.44
CA ARG A 85 11.01 -0.70 6.03
C ARG A 85 9.95 -0.60 4.94
N LEU A 86 8.99 -1.53 4.97
CA LEU A 86 7.86 -1.56 4.03
C LEU A 86 6.69 -0.74 4.58
N PHE A 87 6.24 0.22 3.79
CA PHE A 87 5.08 1.06 4.06
C PHE A 87 3.90 0.54 3.24
N VAL A 88 2.80 0.24 3.90
CA VAL A 88 1.57 -0.27 3.29
C VAL A 88 0.45 0.75 3.49
N GLY A 89 -0.06 1.28 2.40
CA GLY A 89 -1.25 2.12 2.40
C GLY A 89 -2.50 1.26 2.62
N ASP A 90 -2.96 1.18 3.86
CA ASP A 90 -4.16 0.44 4.29
C ASP A 90 -5.37 1.38 4.14
N ARG A 91 -5.79 1.54 2.87
CA ARG A 91 -6.66 2.61 2.41
C ARG A 91 -8.00 2.68 3.13
N ALA A 92 -8.72 1.58 3.21
CA ALA A 92 -10.05 1.57 3.83
C ALA A 92 -10.01 1.69 5.37
N ASN A 93 -8.84 1.51 6.00
CA ASN A 93 -8.59 1.82 7.40
C ASN A 93 -8.01 3.23 7.60
N SER A 94 -7.83 4.02 6.54
CA SER A 94 -7.29 5.41 6.58
C SER A 94 -5.99 5.51 7.36
N ARG A 95 -5.01 4.63 7.02
CA ARG A 95 -3.73 4.57 7.72
C ARG A 95 -2.61 4.03 6.82
N ILE A 96 -1.38 4.29 7.22
CA ILE A 96 -0.18 3.60 6.72
C ILE A 96 0.29 2.66 7.82
N GLN A 97 0.53 1.40 7.51
CA GLN A 97 1.20 0.47 8.40
C GLN A 97 2.63 0.23 7.92
N ILE A 98 3.57 0.16 8.86
CA ILE A 98 4.99 0.01 8.59
C ILE A 98 5.45 -1.34 9.14
N PHE A 99 6.17 -2.08 8.30
CA PHE A 99 6.68 -3.41 8.61
C PHE A 99 8.19 -3.52 8.34
N ASP A 100 8.85 -4.46 9.00
CA ASP A 100 10.10 -4.97 8.47
C ASP A 100 9.84 -5.95 7.31
N GLN A 101 10.90 -6.40 6.64
CA GLN A 101 10.76 -7.29 5.48
C GLN A 101 10.37 -8.72 5.83
N SER A 102 10.25 -9.07 7.11
CA SER A 102 9.71 -10.35 7.57
C SER A 102 8.20 -10.32 7.85
N GLY A 103 7.59 -9.12 7.78
CA GLY A 103 6.18 -8.90 8.08
C GLY A 103 5.89 -8.53 9.54
N LYS A 104 6.93 -8.27 10.36
CA LYS A 104 6.76 -7.77 11.71
C LYS A 104 6.28 -6.33 11.66
N HIS A 105 5.12 -6.05 12.28
CA HIS A 105 4.58 -4.70 12.41
C HIS A 105 5.48 -3.84 13.30
N LEU A 106 5.82 -2.63 12.81
CA LEU A 106 6.69 -1.66 13.48
C LEU A 106 5.93 -0.43 13.95
N ALA A 107 5.05 0.11 13.11
CA ALA A 107 4.29 1.32 13.44
C ALA A 107 3.01 1.42 12.61
N THR A 108 2.07 2.25 13.10
CA THR A 108 0.85 2.65 12.38
C THR A 108 0.75 4.16 12.39
N TRP A 109 0.53 4.77 11.21
CA TRP A 109 0.41 6.21 11.02
C TRP A 109 -0.94 6.57 10.42
N THR A 110 -1.64 7.52 11.04
CA THR A 110 -2.98 7.98 10.61
C THR A 110 -2.97 9.41 10.07
N GLN A 111 -1.83 10.09 10.12
CA GLN A 111 -1.68 11.51 9.75
C GLN A 111 -1.46 11.75 8.25
N PHE A 112 -1.61 10.74 7.40
CA PHE A 112 -1.44 10.83 5.95
C PHE A 112 -2.76 10.61 5.17
N GLY A 113 -3.90 10.82 5.83
CA GLY A 113 -5.22 10.68 5.21
C GLY A 113 -5.57 9.23 4.85
N ARG A 114 -6.22 9.05 3.69
CA ARG A 114 -6.68 7.78 3.15
C ARG A 114 -5.79 7.37 1.96
N PRO A 115 -4.65 6.68 2.21
CA PRO A 115 -3.57 6.55 1.23
C PRO A 115 -3.96 5.65 0.05
N SER A 116 -4.15 6.27 -1.11
CA SER A 116 -4.36 5.58 -2.40
C SER A 116 -3.06 5.31 -3.14
N GLY A 117 -2.03 6.11 -2.93
CA GLY A 117 -0.69 5.93 -3.47
C GLY A 117 0.38 6.31 -2.46
N LEU A 118 1.52 5.65 -2.52
CA LEU A 118 2.71 5.94 -1.69
C LEU A 118 3.94 6.00 -2.56
N TYR A 119 4.80 6.97 -2.30
CA TYR A 119 6.14 7.04 -2.84
C TYR A 119 7.09 7.56 -1.76
N ILE A 120 8.27 6.97 -1.66
CA ILE A 120 9.35 7.45 -0.78
C ILE A 120 10.56 7.73 -1.66
N ASP A 121 11.08 8.94 -1.57
CA ASP A 121 12.25 9.32 -2.35
C ASP A 121 13.57 8.90 -1.67
N ARG A 122 14.70 9.14 -2.36
CA ARG A 122 16.05 8.82 -1.87
C ARG A 122 16.47 9.54 -0.58
N ASN A 123 15.73 10.57 -0.18
CA ASN A 123 15.98 11.37 1.04
C ASN A 123 15.02 10.94 2.17
N ASP A 124 14.27 9.85 1.99
CA ASP A 124 13.21 9.39 2.88
C ASP A 124 12.09 10.41 3.07
N VAL A 125 11.77 11.18 2.03
CA VAL A 125 10.54 11.97 1.99
C VAL A 125 9.42 11.07 1.48
N LEU A 126 8.36 10.96 2.29
CA LEU A 126 7.15 10.21 1.97
C LEU A 126 6.13 11.14 1.30
N TYR A 127 5.60 10.69 0.17
CA TYR A 127 4.47 11.28 -0.53
C TYR A 127 3.31 10.28 -0.47
N ALA A 128 2.19 10.69 0.14
CA ALA A 128 0.98 9.89 0.24
C ALA A 128 -0.17 10.63 -0.46
N THR A 129 -0.75 10.00 -1.47
CA THR A 129 -1.91 10.56 -2.16
C THR A 129 -3.19 10.10 -1.50
N ASP A 130 -4.08 11.03 -1.22
CA ASP A 130 -5.45 10.79 -0.76
C ASP A 130 -6.42 11.23 -1.87
N SER A 131 -7.06 10.28 -2.53
CA SER A 131 -7.98 10.55 -3.62
C SER A 131 -9.46 10.43 -3.23
N GLU A 132 -9.75 10.04 -1.97
CA GLU A 132 -11.11 9.64 -1.62
C GLU A 132 -11.66 10.27 -0.33
N SER A 133 -10.84 10.95 0.48
CA SER A 133 -11.36 11.59 1.70
C SER A 133 -12.41 12.65 1.37
N ASN A 134 -13.55 12.56 2.03
CA ASN A 134 -14.67 13.48 1.94
C ASN A 134 -15.50 13.41 3.23
N THR A 135 -16.64 14.09 3.27
CA THR A 135 -17.52 14.12 4.47
C THR A 135 -18.07 12.75 4.87
N GLY A 136 -18.20 11.80 3.93
CA GLY A 136 -18.67 10.44 4.18
C GLY A 136 -17.55 9.42 4.38
N ARG A 137 -16.37 9.67 3.79
CA ARG A 137 -15.21 8.79 3.85
C ARG A 137 -14.05 9.54 4.50
N ASN A 138 -13.59 9.09 5.65
CA ASN A 138 -12.50 9.72 6.41
C ASN A 138 -12.79 11.20 6.74
N PRO A 139 -13.91 11.51 7.42
CA PRO A 139 -14.37 12.88 7.67
C PRO A 139 -13.31 13.69 8.45
N GLY A 140 -13.19 14.98 8.10
CA GLY A 140 -12.17 15.88 8.65
C GLY A 140 -10.84 15.86 7.90
N TRP A 141 -10.66 14.97 6.92
CA TRP A 141 -9.50 14.91 6.04
C TRP A 141 -9.82 15.45 4.65
N ARG A 142 -8.78 15.89 3.94
CA ARG A 142 -8.91 16.50 2.61
C ARG A 142 -8.16 15.66 1.59
N ARG A 143 -8.71 15.57 0.39
CA ARG A 143 -8.01 14.99 -0.77
C ARG A 143 -6.82 15.84 -1.16
N GLY A 144 -5.76 15.17 -1.63
CA GLY A 144 -4.53 15.80 -2.05
C GLY A 144 -3.31 14.94 -1.80
N VAL A 145 -2.14 15.57 -1.74
CA VAL A 145 -0.87 14.89 -1.48
C VAL A 145 -0.30 15.36 -0.15
N TYR A 146 -0.19 14.45 0.79
CA TYR A 146 0.49 14.64 2.08
C TYR A 146 1.97 14.34 1.89
N ILE A 147 2.84 15.27 2.30
CA ILE A 147 4.29 15.15 2.16
C ILE A 147 4.89 15.20 3.56
N GLY A 148 5.79 14.25 3.85
CA GLY A 148 6.39 14.17 5.18
C GLY A 148 7.62 13.28 5.25
N SER A 149 8.11 13.05 6.45
CA SER A 149 9.29 12.25 6.71
C SER A 149 8.92 10.77 6.87
N ALA A 150 9.47 9.89 6.05
CA ALA A 150 9.34 8.44 6.23
C ALA A 150 10.02 7.97 7.54
N LYS A 151 10.97 8.74 8.09
CA LYS A 151 11.66 8.38 9.34
C LYS A 151 10.80 8.62 10.58
N THR A 152 10.08 9.75 10.60
CA THR A 152 9.40 10.22 11.82
C THR A 152 7.88 10.26 11.72
N GLY A 153 7.32 10.21 10.49
CA GLY A 153 5.90 10.43 10.25
C GLY A 153 5.45 11.89 10.32
N TRP A 154 6.38 12.83 10.50
CA TRP A 154 6.03 14.26 10.51
C TRP A 154 5.57 14.69 9.12
N VAL A 155 4.34 15.22 9.03
CA VAL A 155 3.79 15.81 7.80
C VAL A 155 4.27 17.26 7.72
N SER A 156 5.07 17.57 6.70
CA SER A 156 5.70 18.88 6.51
C SER A 156 4.97 19.77 5.52
N ALA A 157 4.20 19.17 4.58
CA ALA A 157 3.46 19.90 3.57
C ALA A 157 2.23 19.11 3.10
N PHE A 158 1.29 19.84 2.51
CA PHE A 158 0.09 19.28 1.89
C PHE A 158 -0.21 20.06 0.61
N ILE A 159 -0.40 19.33 -0.48
CA ILE A 159 -0.87 19.87 -1.77
C ILE A 159 -2.33 19.48 -1.90
N PRO A 160 -3.27 20.42 -1.79
CA PRO A 160 -4.70 20.10 -1.86
C PRO A 160 -5.10 19.69 -3.28
N ASP A 161 -6.11 18.82 -3.39
CA ASP A 161 -6.86 18.61 -4.62
C ASP A 161 -7.53 19.95 -5.00
N PRO A 162 -7.35 20.45 -6.24
CA PRO A 162 -7.97 21.70 -6.69
C PRO A 162 -9.50 21.61 -6.75
N GLU A 163 -10.07 20.40 -6.83
CA GLU A 163 -11.52 20.15 -6.92
C GLU A 163 -12.00 19.22 -5.80
N PRO A 164 -11.90 19.64 -4.53
CA PRO A 164 -12.12 18.75 -3.38
C PRO A 164 -13.57 18.25 -3.23
N ASP A 165 -14.53 18.91 -3.87
CA ASP A 165 -15.97 18.63 -3.72
C ASP A 165 -16.54 17.76 -4.83
N GLN A 166 -15.76 17.44 -5.86
CA GLN A 166 -16.19 16.47 -6.85
C GLN A 166 -16.05 15.06 -6.23
N ASP A 167 -17.20 14.45 -6.01
CA ASP A 167 -17.27 13.03 -5.64
C ASP A 167 -16.91 12.20 -6.89
N ASN A 168 -15.60 12.01 -7.11
CA ASN A 168 -15.09 11.10 -8.12
C ASN A 168 -15.37 9.64 -7.68
N SER A 169 -16.62 9.36 -7.36
CA SER A 169 -17.15 8.01 -7.29
C SER A 169 -17.15 7.46 -8.72
N GLY A 170 -16.02 6.87 -9.09
CA GLY A 170 -15.66 6.46 -10.42
C GLY A 170 -16.81 6.01 -11.33
N THR A 171 -16.85 6.64 -12.44
CA THR A 171 -17.38 6.06 -13.68
C THR A 171 -16.38 5.07 -14.25
#